data_f610f3832a11910d3b8b7e149bbe02f3
#
_entry.id   f610f3832a11910d3b8b7e149bbe02f3
#
_cell.length_a   1.000
_cell.length_b   1.000
_cell.length_c   1.000
_cell.angle_alpha   90.00
_cell.angle_beta   90.00
_cell.angle_gamma   90.00
#
_symmetry.space_group_name_H-M   'P 1'
#
loop_
_entity.id
_entity.type
_entity.pdbx_description
1 polymer ?
#
loop_
_entity_poly.entity_id
_entity_poly.type
_entity_poly.pdbx_seq_one_letter_code
_entity_poly.pdbx_strand_id
1 'polypeptide(L)'
;IQLNSFGCGLDAVTTDEVYEILDGSGKIYTCLKIDEVNNLGAARIRVRSLLAALRAKDAQKRERTIKPSSIEKVSFTKEMRKDYTILCPQMSPVHFSLLEAAFNANGYHLEVLPNDNKHAVDVGLKYVNNDACYPSLIVVGQIMDALLSGKYDLNKTAVITVSYTHLRAHETDSY
;
A
#
# COMPACT_ATOMS: atom_id res chain seq x y z
N ILE A 1 2.94 -4.75 19.98
CA ILE A 1 1.72 -3.97 19.72
C ILE A 1 2.15 -2.62 19.16
N GLN A 2 1.58 -2.23 18.04
CA GLN A 2 1.73 -0.89 17.46
C GLN A 2 0.43 -0.11 17.66
N LEU A 3 0.53 1.15 18.01
CA LEU A 3 -0.59 2.07 18.04
C LEU A 3 -0.59 2.86 16.73
N ASN A 4 -1.75 2.94 16.08
CA ASN A 4 -1.92 3.61 14.81
C ASN A 4 -3.17 4.49 14.88
N SER A 5 -3.12 5.70 14.33
CA SER A 5 -4.24 6.62 14.35
C SER A 5 -5.16 6.43 13.14
N PHE A 6 -4.67 6.67 11.94
CA PHE A 6 -5.52 6.69 10.75
C PHE A 6 -5.20 5.61 9.70
N GLY A 7 -4.07 4.92 9.77
CA GLY A 7 -3.66 3.97 8.74
C GLY A 7 -3.39 4.61 7.38
N CYS A 8 -2.92 5.85 7.34
CA CYS A 8 -2.54 6.56 6.12
C CYS A 8 -1.19 7.26 6.30
N GLY A 9 -0.56 7.68 5.18
CA GLY A 9 0.76 8.29 5.21
C GLY A 9 1.83 7.35 5.78
N LEU A 10 2.63 7.82 6.71
CA LEU A 10 3.68 7.05 7.37
C LEU A 10 3.16 5.79 8.05
N ASP A 11 2.00 5.86 8.69
CA ASP A 11 1.40 4.74 9.40
C ASP A 11 1.08 3.55 8.49
N ALA A 12 0.67 3.80 7.24
CA ALA A 12 0.38 2.75 6.28
C ALA A 12 1.66 1.96 5.91
N VAL A 13 2.77 2.67 5.67
CA VAL A 13 4.05 2.05 5.30
C VAL A 13 4.70 1.36 6.49
N THR A 14 4.77 2.03 7.65
CA THR A 14 5.41 1.49 8.85
C THR A 14 4.68 0.29 9.42
N THR A 15 3.35 0.22 9.27
CA THR A 15 2.55 -0.93 9.73
C THR A 15 2.94 -2.19 8.98
N ASP A 16 3.07 -2.12 7.66
CA ASP A 16 3.43 -3.26 6.83
C ASP A 16 4.89 -3.66 7.03
N GLU A 17 5.82 -2.71 7.08
CA GLU A 17 7.24 -3.00 7.33
C GLU A 17 7.47 -3.65 8.71
N VAL A 18 6.84 -3.11 9.75
CA VAL A 18 6.93 -3.69 11.11
C VAL A 18 6.32 -5.09 11.15
N TYR A 19 5.20 -5.30 10.45
CA TYR A 19 4.60 -6.62 10.33
C TYR A 19 5.57 -7.62 9.69
N GLU A 20 6.17 -7.28 8.55
CA GLU A 20 7.11 -8.14 7.85
C GLU A 20 8.33 -8.50 8.72
N ILE A 21 8.94 -7.50 9.38
CA ILE A 21 10.10 -7.72 10.26
C ILE A 21 9.74 -8.63 11.43
N LEU A 22 8.59 -8.40 12.07
CA LEU A 22 8.15 -9.18 13.22
C LEU A 22 7.72 -10.59 12.84
N ASP A 23 6.99 -10.76 11.74
CA ASP A 23 6.59 -12.07 11.24
C ASP A 23 7.81 -12.89 10.79
N GLY A 24 8.75 -12.26 10.07
CA GLY A 24 10.04 -12.86 9.71
C GLY A 24 10.86 -13.30 10.93
N SER A 25 10.74 -12.59 12.06
CA SER A 25 11.36 -12.94 13.34
C SER A 25 10.53 -13.94 14.16
N GLY A 26 9.43 -14.45 13.61
CA GLY A 26 8.52 -15.37 14.29
C GLY A 26 7.75 -14.74 15.46
N LYS A 27 7.67 -13.41 15.54
CA LYS A 27 6.93 -12.69 16.59
C LYS A 27 5.49 -12.41 16.15
N ILE A 28 4.57 -12.41 17.10
CA ILE A 28 3.18 -12.06 16.83
C ILE A 28 3.05 -10.53 16.88
N TYR A 29 2.48 -9.98 15.84
CA TYR A 29 2.22 -8.55 15.70
C TYR A 29 0.73 -8.24 15.84
N THR A 30 0.41 -7.11 16.44
CA THR A 30 -0.95 -6.58 16.55
C THR A 30 -0.93 -5.07 16.46
N CYS A 31 -1.72 -4.52 15.55
CA CYS A 31 -1.95 -3.09 15.41
C CYS A 31 -3.27 -2.72 16.09
N LEU A 32 -3.24 -1.70 16.94
CA LEU A 32 -4.43 -1.11 17.56
C LEU A 32 -4.66 0.26 16.94
N LYS A 33 -5.81 0.44 16.32
CA LYS A 33 -6.26 1.75 15.86
C LYS A 33 -6.85 2.52 17.02
N ILE A 34 -6.32 3.72 17.23
CA ILE A 34 -6.81 4.67 18.23
C ILE A 34 -7.26 5.90 17.45
N ASP A 35 -8.56 6.08 17.32
CA ASP A 35 -9.18 7.26 16.69
C ASP A 35 -9.87 8.13 17.75
N GLU A 36 -10.40 9.26 17.32
CA GLU A 36 -11.12 10.19 18.18
C GLU A 36 -12.41 9.60 18.76
N VAL A 37 -12.95 8.58 18.10
CA VAL A 37 -14.12 7.83 18.58
C VAL A 37 -13.63 6.69 19.45
N ASN A 38 -13.59 6.90 20.75
CA ASN A 38 -13.12 5.94 21.79
C ASN A 38 -13.88 4.62 21.78
N ASN A 39 -13.77 3.83 20.71
CA ASN A 39 -14.34 2.49 20.66
C ASN A 39 -13.39 1.46 21.27
N LEU A 40 -13.33 1.43 22.59
CA LEU A 40 -12.51 0.47 23.34
C LEU A 40 -12.91 -1.00 23.09
N GLY A 41 -14.09 -1.25 22.53
CA GLY A 41 -14.55 -2.60 22.21
C GLY A 41 -13.64 -3.30 21.20
N ALA A 42 -13.34 -2.65 20.09
CA ALA A 42 -12.46 -3.20 19.06
C ALA A 42 -11.04 -3.44 19.59
N ALA A 43 -10.48 -2.48 20.34
CA ALA A 43 -9.16 -2.62 20.96
C ALA A 43 -9.12 -3.82 21.94
N ARG A 44 -10.14 -3.99 22.77
CA ARG A 44 -10.26 -5.13 23.70
C ARG A 44 -10.31 -6.47 22.98
N ILE A 45 -11.04 -6.56 21.86
CA ILE A 45 -11.11 -7.79 21.04
C ILE A 45 -9.74 -8.10 20.47
N ARG A 46 -9.03 -7.13 19.88
CA ARG A 46 -7.69 -7.33 19.32
C ARG A 46 -6.67 -7.75 20.38
N VAL A 47 -6.70 -7.15 21.57
CA VAL A 47 -5.83 -7.54 22.69
C VAL A 47 -6.16 -8.96 23.17
N ARG A 48 -7.43 -9.33 23.28
CA ARG A 48 -7.82 -10.70 23.65
C ARG A 48 -7.34 -11.73 22.61
N SER A 49 -7.49 -11.41 21.33
CA SER A 49 -7.00 -12.26 20.23
C SER A 49 -5.47 -12.42 20.28
N LEU A 50 -4.73 -11.35 20.54
CA LEU A 50 -3.29 -11.40 20.74
C LEU A 50 -2.91 -12.33 21.92
N LEU A 51 -3.56 -12.17 23.06
CA LEU A 51 -3.29 -13.02 24.24
C LEU A 51 -3.62 -14.50 23.96
N ALA A 52 -4.69 -14.78 23.24
CA ALA A 52 -5.05 -16.14 22.84
C ALA A 52 -4.00 -16.72 21.88
N ALA A 53 -3.54 -15.95 20.90
CA ALA A 53 -2.51 -16.36 19.97
C ALA A 53 -1.15 -16.61 20.65
N LEU A 54 -0.76 -15.79 21.63
CA LEU A 54 0.44 -15.99 22.43
C LEU A 54 0.36 -17.29 23.24
N ARG A 55 -0.76 -17.54 23.92
CA ARG A 55 -0.97 -18.79 24.66
C ARG A 55 -0.94 -20.03 23.77
N ALA A 56 -1.57 -19.95 22.60
CA ALA A 56 -1.54 -21.04 21.62
C ALA A 56 -0.12 -21.30 21.08
N LYS A 57 0.67 -20.25 20.86
CA LYS A 57 2.05 -20.36 20.45
C LYS A 57 2.91 -21.03 21.52
N ASP A 58 2.77 -20.60 22.78
CA ASP A 58 3.51 -21.19 23.91
C ASP A 58 3.16 -22.67 24.12
N ALA A 59 1.89 -23.03 23.91
CA ALA A 59 1.43 -24.43 24.01
C ALA A 59 1.96 -25.33 22.90
N GLN A 60 2.19 -24.80 21.71
CA GLN A 60 2.59 -25.59 20.54
C GLN A 60 4.11 -25.84 20.42
N LYS A 61 4.97 -25.16 21.20
CA LYS A 61 6.45 -25.25 21.15
C LYS A 61 7.03 -25.38 19.73
N ARG A 62 6.31 -24.90 18.71
CA ARG A 62 6.74 -25.00 17.32
C ARG A 62 7.79 -23.94 17.05
N GLU A 63 9.01 -24.37 16.80
CA GLU A 63 9.99 -23.55 16.11
C GLU A 63 9.45 -23.19 14.73
N ARG A 64 9.05 -21.94 14.56
CA ARG A 64 8.77 -21.42 13.22
C ARG A 64 10.09 -21.28 12.49
N THR A 65 10.21 -21.96 11.37
CA THR A 65 11.29 -21.70 10.42
C THR A 65 11.18 -20.25 9.97
N ILE A 66 12.16 -19.44 10.32
CA ILE A 66 12.27 -18.04 9.89
C ILE A 66 12.36 -18.08 8.36
N LYS A 67 11.30 -17.65 7.68
CA LYS A 67 11.36 -17.39 6.24
C LYS A 67 11.74 -15.92 6.10
N PRO A 68 12.90 -15.59 5.52
CA PRO A 68 13.15 -14.21 5.15
C PRO A 68 12.08 -13.80 4.14
N SER A 69 11.22 -12.85 4.51
CA SER A 69 10.30 -12.21 3.58
C SER A 69 11.07 -11.17 2.78
N SER A 70 11.98 -11.63 1.92
CA SER A 70 12.59 -10.76 0.94
C SER A 70 11.71 -10.78 -0.30
N ILE A 71 10.76 -9.84 -0.40
CA ILE A 71 10.27 -9.45 -1.72
C ILE A 71 11.48 -8.87 -2.44
N GLU A 72 11.97 -9.59 -3.42
CA GLU A 72 13.10 -9.14 -4.24
C GLU A 72 12.66 -7.87 -4.97
N LYS A 73 13.18 -6.72 -4.51
CA LYS A 73 12.84 -5.43 -5.11
C LYS A 73 13.50 -5.35 -6.49
N VAL A 74 12.71 -5.49 -7.53
CA VAL A 74 13.16 -5.29 -8.91
C VAL A 74 13.38 -3.79 -9.14
N SER A 75 14.63 -3.39 -9.35
CA SER A 75 14.97 -1.99 -9.66
C SER A 75 14.64 -1.67 -11.12
N PHE A 76 13.99 -0.54 -11.36
CA PHE A 76 13.74 -0.05 -12.71
C PHE A 76 15.05 0.46 -13.33
N THR A 77 15.49 -0.16 -14.43
CA THR A 77 16.75 0.16 -15.11
C THR A 77 16.54 1.09 -16.30
N LYS A 78 17.65 1.66 -16.81
CA LYS A 78 17.59 2.54 -17.99
C LYS A 78 17.16 1.80 -19.27
N GLU A 79 17.44 0.51 -19.36
CA GLU A 79 17.06 -0.36 -20.48
C GLU A 79 15.55 -0.56 -20.52
N MET A 80 14.91 -0.70 -19.37
CA MET A 80 13.45 -0.88 -19.23
C MET A 80 12.67 0.34 -19.73
N ARG A 81 13.29 1.51 -19.79
CA ARG A 81 12.67 2.77 -20.23
C ARG A 81 11.97 2.68 -21.58
N LYS A 82 12.51 1.91 -22.53
CA LYS A 82 12.00 1.80 -23.89
C LYS A 82 10.91 0.74 -24.06
N ASP A 83 11.01 -0.31 -23.26
CA ASP A 83 10.21 -1.55 -23.45
C ASP A 83 9.07 -1.68 -22.45
N TYR A 84 9.10 -0.90 -21.35
CA TYR A 84 8.11 -0.98 -20.29
C TYR A 84 7.06 0.11 -20.42
N THR A 85 5.80 -0.27 -20.23
CA THR A 85 4.70 0.68 -20.02
C THR A 85 4.60 1.02 -18.54
N ILE A 86 4.64 2.31 -18.22
CA ILE A 86 4.52 2.79 -16.84
C ILE A 86 3.09 3.26 -16.62
N LEU A 87 2.35 2.55 -15.79
CA LEU A 87 0.99 2.92 -15.41
C LEU A 87 1.00 3.91 -14.27
N CYS A 88 0.29 5.01 -14.43
CA CYS A 88 0.18 6.07 -13.44
C CYS A 88 -1.29 6.30 -13.07
N PRO A 89 -1.73 6.04 -11.83
CA PRO A 89 -3.09 6.32 -11.43
C PRO A 89 -3.36 7.82 -11.45
N GLN A 90 -4.55 8.21 -11.91
CA GLN A 90 -4.96 9.60 -12.00
C GLN A 90 -5.32 10.14 -10.61
N MET A 91 -4.52 11.07 -10.11
CA MET A 91 -4.74 11.74 -8.83
C MET A 91 -5.02 13.24 -8.98
N SER A 92 -4.60 13.86 -10.09
CA SER A 92 -4.85 15.26 -10.40
C SER A 92 -4.79 15.48 -11.91
N PRO A 93 -5.92 15.75 -12.59
CA PRO A 93 -5.97 15.79 -14.05
C PRO A 93 -4.96 16.72 -14.69
N VAL A 94 -4.81 17.93 -14.16
CA VAL A 94 -3.90 18.94 -14.72
C VAL A 94 -2.44 18.54 -14.56
N HIS A 95 -2.05 18.12 -13.35
CA HIS A 95 -0.65 17.78 -13.07
C HIS A 95 -0.22 16.50 -13.77
N PHE A 96 -1.10 15.50 -13.81
CA PHE A 96 -0.78 14.20 -14.39
C PHE A 96 -0.72 14.21 -15.92
N SER A 97 -1.50 15.08 -16.59
CA SER A 97 -1.35 15.30 -18.04
C SER A 97 0.00 15.94 -18.39
N LEU A 98 0.49 16.86 -17.57
CA LEU A 98 1.83 17.43 -17.74
C LEU A 98 2.94 16.41 -17.47
N LEU A 99 2.74 15.59 -16.43
CA LEU A 99 3.67 14.51 -16.08
C LEU A 99 3.79 13.50 -17.22
N GLU A 100 2.64 13.05 -17.76
CA GLU A 100 2.58 12.14 -18.91
C GLU A 100 3.34 12.72 -20.12
N ALA A 101 3.07 13.97 -20.48
CA ALA A 101 3.75 14.64 -21.58
C ALA A 101 5.26 14.74 -21.34
N ALA A 102 5.70 15.09 -20.13
CA ALA A 102 7.11 15.21 -19.79
C ALA A 102 7.84 13.87 -19.83
N PHE A 103 7.24 12.80 -19.30
CA PHE A 103 7.84 11.46 -19.36
C PHE A 103 7.93 10.94 -20.79
N ASN A 104 6.87 11.08 -21.57
CA ASN A 104 6.84 10.62 -22.95
C ASN A 104 7.81 11.41 -23.85
N ALA A 105 7.96 12.73 -23.65
CA ALA A 105 8.97 13.54 -24.32
C ALA A 105 10.41 13.10 -24.01
N ASN A 106 10.64 12.50 -22.84
CA ASN A 106 11.92 11.94 -22.45
C ASN A 106 12.10 10.46 -22.81
N GLY A 107 11.22 9.88 -23.62
CA GLY A 107 11.32 8.53 -24.18
C GLY A 107 10.92 7.41 -23.20
N TYR A 108 10.09 7.72 -22.21
CA TYR A 108 9.36 6.73 -21.42
C TYR A 108 8.00 6.48 -22.08
N HIS A 109 7.37 5.37 -21.74
CA HIS A 109 5.99 5.09 -22.10
C HIS A 109 5.13 5.16 -20.83
N LEU A 110 4.76 6.38 -20.44
CA LEU A 110 3.88 6.60 -19.28
C LEU A 110 2.45 6.77 -19.78
N GLU A 111 1.53 6.03 -19.20
CA GLU A 111 0.09 6.11 -19.44
C GLU A 111 -0.64 6.46 -18.14
N VAL A 112 -1.34 7.58 -18.13
CA VAL A 112 -2.18 7.99 -17.01
C VAL A 112 -3.52 7.27 -17.10
N LEU A 113 -3.87 6.52 -16.06
CA LEU A 113 -5.08 5.72 -16.02
C LEU A 113 -6.33 6.61 -15.86
N PRO A 114 -7.47 6.28 -16.50
CA PRO A 114 -8.70 7.04 -16.37
C PRO A 114 -9.25 6.97 -14.95
N ASN A 115 -9.90 8.06 -14.50
CA ASN A 115 -10.47 8.19 -13.15
C ASN A 115 -12.01 8.27 -13.15
N ASP A 116 -12.65 7.89 -14.22
CA ASP A 116 -14.10 8.05 -14.44
C ASP A 116 -14.90 6.77 -14.19
N ASN A 117 -14.24 5.69 -13.76
CA ASN A 117 -14.82 4.37 -13.72
C ASN A 117 -15.12 3.90 -12.29
N LYS A 118 -16.42 3.71 -11.99
CA LYS A 118 -16.86 3.08 -10.74
C LYS A 118 -16.28 1.67 -10.56
N HIS A 119 -15.97 0.97 -11.65
CA HIS A 119 -15.38 -0.38 -11.59
C HIS A 119 -14.03 -0.39 -10.86
N ALA A 120 -13.20 0.65 -11.03
CA ALA A 120 -11.94 0.78 -10.27
C ALA A 120 -12.18 0.85 -8.76
N VAL A 121 -13.27 1.50 -8.31
CA VAL A 121 -13.64 1.51 -6.89
C VAL A 121 -14.04 0.13 -6.40
N ASP A 122 -14.86 -0.59 -7.17
CA ASP A 122 -15.32 -1.94 -6.82
C ASP A 122 -14.13 -2.93 -6.78
N VAL A 123 -13.17 -2.79 -7.70
CA VAL A 123 -11.90 -3.55 -7.69
C VAL A 123 -11.06 -3.17 -6.46
N GLY A 124 -10.94 -1.88 -6.17
CA GLY A 124 -10.21 -1.41 -4.98
C GLY A 124 -10.78 -1.98 -3.68
N LEU A 125 -12.10 -1.99 -3.52
CA LEU A 125 -12.77 -2.61 -2.36
C LEU A 125 -12.48 -4.10 -2.21
N LYS A 126 -12.20 -4.78 -3.29
CA LYS A 126 -11.88 -6.22 -3.29
C LYS A 126 -10.45 -6.52 -2.86
N TYR A 127 -9.48 -5.67 -3.24
CA TYR A 127 -8.05 -5.94 -3.07
C TYR A 127 -7.39 -5.12 -1.98
N VAL A 128 -7.97 -3.99 -1.59
CA VAL A 128 -7.42 -3.11 -0.56
C VAL A 128 -8.03 -3.43 0.81
N ASN A 129 -7.20 -3.39 1.83
CA ASN A 129 -7.69 -3.54 3.21
C ASN A 129 -8.69 -2.42 3.54
N ASN A 130 -9.80 -2.77 4.19
CA ASN A 130 -10.85 -1.83 4.62
C ASN A 130 -10.33 -0.73 5.56
N ASP A 131 -9.14 -0.91 6.11
CA ASP A 131 -8.47 0.05 6.98
C ASP A 131 -7.71 1.14 6.20
N ALA A 132 -7.54 1.00 4.88
CA ALA A 132 -6.90 2.00 4.04
C ALA A 132 -7.83 3.19 3.79
N CYS A 133 -7.23 4.37 3.59
CA CYS A 133 -8.00 5.57 3.26
C CYS A 133 -8.62 5.47 1.85
N TYR A 134 -9.74 6.15 1.63
CA TYR A 134 -10.47 6.12 0.38
C TYR A 134 -9.62 6.51 -0.86
N PRO A 135 -8.75 7.53 -0.81
CA PRO A 135 -7.83 7.82 -1.92
C PRO A 135 -6.91 6.65 -2.26
N SER A 136 -6.36 5.96 -1.27
CA SER A 136 -5.52 4.77 -1.49
C SER A 136 -6.30 3.65 -2.16
N LEU A 137 -7.56 3.46 -1.76
CA LEU A 137 -8.45 2.48 -2.36
C LEU A 137 -8.67 2.77 -3.85
N ILE A 138 -8.90 4.03 -4.22
CA ILE A 138 -9.08 4.43 -5.62
C ILE A 138 -7.80 4.21 -6.41
N VAL A 139 -6.65 4.65 -5.89
CA VAL A 139 -5.35 4.54 -6.56
C VAL A 139 -5.00 3.07 -6.83
N VAL A 140 -5.10 2.22 -5.81
CA VAL A 140 -4.85 0.78 -5.98
C VAL A 140 -5.90 0.15 -6.88
N GLY A 141 -7.16 0.57 -6.78
CA GLY A 141 -8.24 0.09 -7.63
C GLY A 141 -8.00 0.37 -9.11
N GLN A 142 -7.57 1.57 -9.48
CA GLN A 142 -7.20 1.92 -10.86
C GLN A 142 -6.06 1.04 -11.39
N ILE A 143 -5.00 0.86 -10.58
CA ILE A 143 -3.87 0.01 -10.94
C ILE A 143 -4.31 -1.42 -11.15
N MET A 144 -5.05 -1.99 -10.20
CA MET A 144 -5.52 -3.37 -10.26
C MET A 144 -6.50 -3.59 -11.42
N ASP A 145 -7.41 -2.65 -11.68
CA ASP A 145 -8.32 -2.71 -12.81
C ASP A 145 -7.56 -2.74 -14.13
N ALA A 146 -6.57 -1.87 -14.29
CA ALA A 146 -5.70 -1.84 -15.47
C ALA A 146 -4.93 -3.17 -15.65
N LEU A 147 -4.32 -3.70 -14.59
CA LEU A 147 -3.56 -4.97 -14.64
C LEU A 147 -4.45 -6.18 -14.94
N LEU A 148 -5.68 -6.20 -14.44
CA LEU A 148 -6.64 -7.28 -14.65
C LEU A 148 -7.37 -7.18 -16.00
N SER A 149 -7.33 -6.03 -16.66
CA SER A 149 -8.01 -5.80 -17.95
C SER A 149 -7.48 -6.67 -19.09
N GLY A 150 -6.27 -7.23 -18.97
CA GLY A 150 -5.58 -7.95 -20.03
C GLY A 150 -5.02 -7.05 -21.16
N LYS A 151 -5.13 -5.72 -21.02
CA LYS A 151 -4.61 -4.75 -22.00
C LYS A 151 -3.10 -4.66 -22.00
N TYR A 152 -2.47 -4.93 -20.86
CA TYR A 152 -1.04 -4.71 -20.63
C TYR A 152 -0.28 -6.03 -20.46
N ASP A 153 0.95 -6.09 -21.00
CA ASP A 153 1.87 -7.20 -20.71
C ASP A 153 2.45 -7.04 -19.30
N LEU A 154 2.02 -7.88 -18.37
CA LEU A 154 2.43 -7.83 -16.96
C LEU A 154 3.95 -7.97 -16.76
N ASN A 155 4.67 -8.60 -17.70
CA ASN A 155 6.11 -8.76 -17.63
C ASN A 155 6.87 -7.49 -18.05
N LYS A 156 6.17 -6.56 -18.71
CA LYS A 156 6.72 -5.28 -19.21
C LYS A 156 5.93 -4.09 -18.69
N THR A 157 5.31 -4.24 -17.53
CA THR A 157 4.54 -3.18 -16.90
C THR A 157 5.20 -2.76 -15.60
N ALA A 158 5.34 -1.46 -15.41
CA ALA A 158 5.74 -0.83 -14.17
C ALA A 158 4.64 0.10 -13.67
N VAL A 159 4.66 0.43 -12.40
CA VAL A 159 3.69 1.35 -11.80
C VAL A 159 4.43 2.50 -11.13
N ILE A 160 3.95 3.72 -11.34
CA ILE A 160 4.41 4.90 -10.62
C ILE A 160 3.23 5.51 -9.86
N THR A 161 3.46 5.84 -8.61
CA THR A 161 2.48 6.58 -7.81
C THR A 161 3.18 7.67 -7.01
N VAL A 162 2.44 8.68 -6.61
CA VAL A 162 2.96 9.81 -5.82
C VAL A 162 2.43 9.68 -4.39
N SER A 163 3.33 9.86 -3.42
CA SER A 163 2.98 9.88 -2.01
C SER A 163 2.99 11.32 -1.49
N TYR A 164 1.97 11.68 -0.70
CA TYR A 164 1.85 12.97 -0.05
C TYR A 164 2.61 13.07 1.28
N THR A 165 3.48 12.13 1.60
CA THR A 165 4.20 12.09 2.90
C THR A 165 4.95 13.38 3.22
N HIS A 166 5.50 14.06 2.22
CA HIS A 166 6.21 15.33 2.42
C HIS A 166 5.28 16.51 2.74
N LEU A 167 4.06 16.54 2.20
CA LEU A 167 3.11 17.63 2.48
C LEU A 167 2.59 17.58 3.91
N ARG A 168 2.39 16.38 4.47
CA ARG A 168 1.97 16.25 5.88
C ARG A 168 3.06 16.59 6.88
N ALA A 169 4.33 16.37 6.55
CA ALA A 169 5.44 16.79 7.40
C ALA A 169 5.52 18.33 7.54
N HIS A 170 5.15 19.06 6.49
CA HIS A 170 5.10 20.52 6.51
C HIS A 170 3.85 21.09 7.22
N GLU A 171 2.74 20.36 7.25
CA GLU A 171 1.54 20.77 7.98
C GLU A 171 1.69 20.65 9.50
N THR A 172 2.58 19.79 9.99
CA THR A 172 2.84 19.64 11.43
C THR A 172 3.83 20.67 11.99
N ASP A 173 4.59 21.37 11.14
CA ASP A 173 5.53 22.42 11.56
C ASP A 173 4.89 23.80 11.72
N SER A 174 3.58 23.93 11.53
CA SER A 174 2.84 25.18 11.59
C SER A 174 1.96 25.36 12.84
N TYR A 175 2.17 24.57 13.91
CA TYR A 175 1.50 24.72 15.19
C TYR A 175 2.48 24.90 16.34
#